data_11648991bc596fb1c58bc0831d73077f
#
_entry.id   11648991bc596fb1c58bc0831d73077f
#
_cell.length_a   1.000
_cell.length_b   1.000
_cell.length_c   1.000
_cell.angle_alpha   90.00
_cell.angle_beta   90.00
_cell.angle_gamma   90.00
#
_symmetry.space_group_name_H-M   'P 1'
#
loop_
_entity.id
_entity.type
_entity.pdbx_description
1 polymer ?
#
loop_
_entity_poly.entity_id
_entity_poly.type
_entity_poly.pdbx_seq_one_letter_code
_entity_poly.pdbx_strand_id
1 'polypeptide(L)'
;QIDADRLALRRKIEESLGRLEKETLISRNGENYFFLTNEERDINKEIKAVDVPGGEESRLLGSIVFEDVLKGARKHRYSANKMDFDFNRRCDNYPIGNQRDGGLLFSLITPLSDDYDAYDKAKCILDSTAEGGHILARLGNDESLGRELRTYLQTEKYVAHKNDGTLIESTKRILRDCAEDNRQRRDRLTVLLGEMVAAAEFFVAGQPLKIKAVSPEMVLWEAMEYLVKNSFTKMSFLKKLTPEADRLKEIQSILRSNDIAKEQLLFQKGEVNPEALEDLRGYVDLSSRHPPPLVPHALIETRYSIPPHAWPDAAIP
;
A
#
# COMPACT_ATOMS: atom_id res chain seq x y z
N GLN A 1 26.69 38.29 8.15
CA GLN A 1 25.85 39.43 7.73
C GLN A 1 25.30 39.19 6.30
N ILE A 2 26.16 38.89 5.29
CA ILE A 2 25.74 38.66 3.88
C ILE A 2 24.73 37.48 3.74
N ASP A 3 24.89 36.42 4.48
CA ASP A 3 23.96 35.25 4.41
C ASP A 3 22.61 35.55 5.09
N ALA A 4 22.61 36.33 6.18
CA ALA A 4 21.39 36.80 6.81
C ALA A 4 20.59 37.72 5.93
N ASP A 5 21.26 38.60 5.17
CA ASP A 5 20.62 39.49 4.19
C ASP A 5 20.04 38.73 2.99
N ARG A 6 20.71 37.67 2.54
CA ARG A 6 20.20 36.78 1.49
C ARG A 6 18.94 36.00 1.93
N LEU A 7 18.92 35.49 3.14
CA LEU A 7 17.74 34.79 3.69
C LEU A 7 16.57 35.78 3.85
N ALA A 8 16.80 36.97 4.34
CA ALA A 8 15.79 38.02 4.47
C ALA A 8 15.21 38.44 3.10
N LEU A 9 16.09 38.59 2.10
CA LEU A 9 15.68 38.90 0.73
C LEU A 9 14.87 37.78 0.10
N ARG A 10 15.31 36.54 0.27
CA ARG A 10 14.56 35.33 -0.21
C ARG A 10 13.17 35.30 0.38
N ARG A 11 13.01 35.44 1.69
CA ARG A 11 11.69 35.54 2.34
C ARG A 11 10.80 36.62 1.75
N LYS A 12 11.34 37.84 1.56
CA LYS A 12 10.57 38.93 0.96
C LYS A 12 10.11 38.61 -0.47
N ILE A 13 10.96 37.96 -1.27
CA ILE A 13 10.60 37.50 -2.62
C ILE A 13 9.49 36.46 -2.53
N GLU A 14 9.64 35.43 -1.71
CA GLU A 14 8.65 34.37 -1.53
C GLU A 14 7.30 34.92 -1.03
N GLU A 15 7.32 35.84 -0.06
CA GLU A 15 6.10 36.51 0.43
C GLU A 15 5.43 37.36 -0.66
N SER A 16 6.22 38.03 -1.50
CA SER A 16 5.70 38.87 -2.60
C SER A 16 5.10 38.00 -3.70
N LEU A 17 5.78 36.93 -4.08
CA LEU A 17 5.26 35.94 -5.04
C LEU A 17 3.98 35.28 -4.52
N GLY A 18 3.95 34.90 -3.24
CA GLY A 18 2.75 34.33 -2.61
C GLY A 18 1.55 35.29 -2.63
N ARG A 19 1.79 36.61 -2.44
CA ARG A 19 0.72 37.60 -2.59
C ARG A 19 0.22 37.72 -4.03
N LEU A 20 1.11 37.76 -5.00
CA LEU A 20 0.74 37.83 -6.42
C LEU A 20 -0.03 36.57 -6.87
N GLU A 21 0.35 35.39 -6.35
CA GLU A 21 -0.33 34.12 -6.61
C GLU A 21 -1.73 34.08 -5.93
N LYS A 22 -1.85 34.61 -4.73
CA LYS A 22 -3.14 34.74 -4.02
C LYS A 22 -4.11 35.64 -4.77
N GLU A 23 -3.61 36.74 -5.32
CA GLU A 23 -4.37 37.69 -6.15
C GLU A 23 -4.59 37.18 -7.59
N THR A 24 -4.15 35.96 -7.91
CA THR A 24 -4.23 35.35 -9.26
C THR A 24 -3.62 36.19 -10.37
N LEU A 25 -2.57 36.94 -10.06
CA LEU A 25 -1.81 37.71 -11.05
C LEU A 25 -0.74 36.84 -11.73
N ILE A 26 -0.25 35.87 -11.00
CA ILE A 26 0.70 34.87 -11.47
C ILE A 26 0.19 33.46 -11.13
N SER A 27 0.67 32.47 -11.86
CA SER A 27 0.52 31.06 -11.55
C SER A 27 1.90 30.45 -11.34
N ARG A 28 1.99 29.45 -10.47
CA ARG A 28 3.20 28.67 -10.23
C ARG A 28 3.05 27.27 -10.83
N ASN A 29 4.07 26.85 -11.62
CA ASN A 29 4.21 25.49 -12.09
C ASN A 29 5.62 24.99 -11.78
N GLY A 30 5.76 24.17 -10.75
CA GLY A 30 7.06 23.77 -10.20
C GLY A 30 7.83 24.96 -9.64
N GLU A 31 9.02 25.20 -10.19
CA GLU A 31 9.89 26.32 -9.81
C GLU A 31 9.64 27.61 -10.61
N ASN A 32 8.77 27.57 -11.61
CA ASN A 32 8.53 28.70 -12.51
C ASN A 32 7.26 29.47 -12.14
N TYR A 33 7.30 30.79 -12.35
CA TYR A 33 6.16 31.68 -12.19
C TYR A 33 5.81 32.32 -13.54
N PHE A 34 4.54 32.38 -13.87
CA PHE A 34 4.02 32.91 -15.12
C PHE A 34 2.99 34.00 -14.84
N PHE A 35 3.09 35.14 -15.57
CA PHE A 35 2.03 36.14 -15.55
C PHE A 35 0.82 35.63 -16.31
N LEU A 36 -0.36 35.85 -15.72
CA LEU A 36 -1.62 35.41 -16.31
C LEU A 36 -2.31 36.53 -17.08
N THR A 37 -2.84 36.20 -18.25
CA THR A 37 -3.79 37.06 -18.98
C THR A 37 -5.11 37.15 -18.20
N ASN A 38 -5.99 38.08 -18.58
CA ASN A 38 -7.27 38.23 -17.90
C ASN A 38 -8.14 36.96 -18.00
N GLU A 39 -8.16 36.31 -19.17
CA GLU A 39 -8.90 35.08 -19.37
C GLU A 39 -8.34 33.93 -18.51
N GLU A 40 -7.02 33.78 -18.43
CA GLU A 40 -6.36 32.78 -17.58
C GLU A 40 -6.60 33.06 -16.10
N ARG A 41 -6.65 34.32 -15.69
CA ARG A 41 -6.96 34.71 -14.30
C ARG A 41 -8.38 34.30 -13.91
N ASP A 42 -9.34 34.52 -14.78
CA ASP A 42 -10.73 34.17 -14.50
C ASP A 42 -10.89 32.63 -14.42
N ILE A 43 -10.28 31.89 -15.34
CA ILE A 43 -10.26 30.42 -15.27
C ILE A 43 -9.55 29.94 -13.99
N ASN A 44 -8.41 30.50 -13.61
CA ASN A 44 -7.71 30.14 -12.37
C ASN A 44 -8.55 30.41 -11.11
N LYS A 45 -9.34 31.49 -11.08
CA LYS A 45 -10.30 31.75 -9.98
C LYS A 45 -11.37 30.68 -9.92
N GLU A 46 -11.92 30.30 -11.08
CA GLU A 46 -12.91 29.22 -11.15
C GLU A 46 -12.32 27.88 -10.69
N ILE A 47 -11.07 27.54 -11.10
CA ILE A 47 -10.36 26.34 -10.64
C ILE A 47 -10.22 26.35 -9.11
N LYS A 48 -9.73 27.45 -8.53
CA LYS A 48 -9.55 27.57 -7.07
C LYS A 48 -10.87 27.51 -6.29
N ALA A 49 -11.99 27.85 -6.92
CA ALA A 49 -13.32 27.77 -6.35
C ALA A 49 -13.95 26.36 -6.40
N VAL A 50 -13.30 25.40 -7.13
CA VAL A 50 -13.77 24.01 -7.18
C VAL A 50 -13.67 23.39 -5.80
N ASP A 51 -14.78 22.84 -5.31
CA ASP A 51 -14.82 22.14 -4.04
C ASP A 51 -14.11 20.80 -4.12
N VAL A 52 -13.26 20.53 -3.11
CA VAL A 52 -12.57 19.25 -2.91
C VAL A 52 -13.06 18.67 -1.59
N PRO A 53 -14.01 17.72 -1.61
CA PRO A 53 -14.51 17.06 -0.42
C PRO A 53 -13.42 16.42 0.42
N GLY A 54 -13.62 16.37 1.73
CA GLY A 54 -12.67 15.77 2.66
C GLY A 54 -12.30 14.33 2.28
N GLY A 55 -11.01 14.02 2.37
CA GLY A 55 -10.45 12.71 2.07
C GLY A 55 -10.14 12.43 0.60
N GLU A 56 -10.51 13.29 -0.34
CA GLU A 56 -10.12 13.12 -1.73
C GLU A 56 -8.61 13.27 -1.93
N GLU A 57 -7.98 14.17 -1.19
CA GLU A 57 -6.52 14.36 -1.20
C GLU A 57 -5.81 13.10 -0.72
N SER A 58 -6.25 12.49 0.39
CA SER A 58 -5.69 11.21 0.88
C SER A 58 -5.94 10.05 -0.09
N ARG A 59 -7.10 9.99 -0.75
CA ARG A 59 -7.37 8.98 -1.77
C ARG A 59 -6.49 9.17 -3.01
N LEU A 60 -6.30 10.40 -3.47
CA LEU A 60 -5.40 10.71 -4.57
C LEU A 60 -3.96 10.36 -4.21
N LEU A 61 -3.49 10.78 -3.03
CA LEU A 61 -2.16 10.45 -2.54
C LEU A 61 -1.97 8.93 -2.52
N GLY A 62 -2.89 8.19 -1.91
CA GLY A 62 -2.86 6.74 -1.88
C GLY A 62 -2.87 6.12 -3.28
N SER A 63 -3.65 6.66 -4.21
CA SER A 63 -3.66 6.20 -5.60
C SER A 63 -2.30 6.40 -6.27
N ILE A 64 -1.68 7.58 -6.13
CA ILE A 64 -0.35 7.85 -6.71
C ILE A 64 0.70 6.92 -6.09
N VAL A 65 0.71 6.76 -4.76
CA VAL A 65 1.69 5.89 -4.10
C VAL A 65 1.51 4.44 -4.55
N PHE A 66 0.30 3.90 -4.49
CA PHE A 66 0.10 2.47 -4.76
C PHE A 66 0.12 2.12 -6.25
N GLU A 67 -0.37 2.99 -7.14
CA GLU A 67 -0.43 2.65 -8.56
C GLU A 67 0.80 3.16 -9.34
N ASP A 68 1.29 4.40 -9.04
CA ASP A 68 2.39 4.99 -9.81
C ASP A 68 3.75 4.69 -9.17
N VAL A 69 3.91 4.93 -7.84
CA VAL A 69 5.19 4.75 -7.12
C VAL A 69 5.50 3.27 -6.90
N LEU A 70 4.52 2.50 -6.38
CA LEU A 70 4.66 1.07 -6.06
C LEU A 70 4.18 0.15 -7.20
N LYS A 71 3.97 0.71 -8.41
CA LYS A 71 3.67 -0.01 -9.66
C LYS A 71 2.45 -0.94 -9.57
N GLY A 72 1.42 -0.55 -8.82
CA GLY A 72 0.20 -1.35 -8.66
C GLY A 72 0.39 -2.63 -7.86
N ALA A 73 1.44 -2.73 -7.06
CA ALA A 73 1.72 -3.93 -6.26
C ALA A 73 0.54 -4.29 -5.35
N ARG A 74 0.07 -5.55 -5.44
CA ARG A 74 -1.04 -6.12 -4.64
C ARG A 74 -0.69 -7.48 -4.06
N LYS A 75 0.46 -8.02 -4.46
CA LYS A 75 0.96 -9.31 -4.05
C LYS A 75 2.44 -9.20 -3.73
N HIS A 76 2.84 -9.92 -2.72
CA HIS A 76 4.24 -10.11 -2.38
C HIS A 76 4.60 -11.58 -2.57
N ARG A 77 5.66 -11.84 -3.33
CA ARG A 77 6.20 -13.19 -3.49
C ARG A 77 7.30 -13.43 -2.49
N TYR A 78 6.99 -14.22 -1.47
CA TYR A 78 7.93 -14.51 -0.39
C TYR A 78 9.15 -15.28 -0.88
N SER A 79 10.34 -14.81 -0.50
CA SER A 79 11.60 -15.30 -1.09
C SER A 79 11.90 -16.76 -0.74
N ALA A 80 11.54 -17.22 0.47
CA ALA A 80 11.93 -18.51 0.99
C ALA A 80 11.20 -19.70 0.33
N ASN A 81 9.89 -19.57 0.06
CA ASN A 81 9.05 -20.66 -0.46
C ASN A 81 8.35 -20.33 -1.78
N LYS A 82 8.54 -19.10 -2.31
CA LYS A 82 7.93 -18.60 -3.55
C LYS A 82 6.40 -18.53 -3.53
N MET A 83 5.78 -18.53 -2.35
CA MET A 83 4.34 -18.30 -2.21
C MET A 83 4.00 -16.83 -2.39
N ASP A 84 2.83 -16.57 -2.97
CA ASP A 84 2.30 -15.23 -3.17
C ASP A 84 1.32 -14.87 -2.03
N PHE A 85 1.53 -13.71 -1.43
CA PHE A 85 0.69 -13.15 -0.37
C PHE A 85 0.00 -11.90 -0.89
N ASP A 86 -1.32 -11.92 -0.94
CA ASP A 86 -2.12 -10.74 -1.25
C ASP A 86 -2.12 -9.79 -0.06
N PHE A 87 -2.15 -8.47 -0.33
CA PHE A 87 -2.29 -7.48 0.72
C PHE A 87 -3.28 -6.38 0.33
N ASN A 88 -4.00 -5.92 1.34
CA ASN A 88 -4.89 -4.78 1.28
C ASN A 88 -4.08 -3.48 1.40
N ARG A 89 -4.62 -2.40 0.85
CA ARG A 89 -3.96 -1.10 0.81
C ARG A 89 -4.87 -0.05 1.39
N ARG A 90 -4.32 0.80 2.26
CA ARG A 90 -5.04 1.89 2.91
C ARG A 90 -4.17 3.14 2.95
N CYS A 91 -4.76 4.29 2.73
CA CYS A 91 -4.14 5.59 2.94
C CYS A 91 -4.97 6.36 3.94
N ASP A 92 -4.38 6.71 5.07
CA ASP A 92 -5.08 7.24 6.23
C ASP A 92 -6.25 6.31 6.61
N ASN A 93 -7.49 6.81 6.58
CA ASN A 93 -8.69 6.01 6.86
C ASN A 93 -9.35 5.46 5.58
N TYR A 94 -8.78 5.68 4.39
CA TYR A 94 -9.40 5.34 3.13
C TYR A 94 -8.80 4.08 2.51
N PRO A 95 -9.61 3.05 2.18
CA PRO A 95 -9.17 1.89 1.44
C PRO A 95 -8.81 2.27 0.00
N ILE A 96 -7.73 1.71 -0.54
CA ILE A 96 -7.28 1.94 -1.92
C ILE A 96 -7.44 0.66 -2.72
N GLY A 97 -8.33 0.71 -3.71
CA GLY A 97 -8.71 -0.45 -4.53
C GLY A 97 -9.59 -1.45 -3.77
N ASN A 98 -9.76 -2.64 -4.36
CA ASN A 98 -10.58 -3.71 -3.77
C ASN A 98 -9.89 -4.29 -2.54
N GLN A 99 -10.65 -4.44 -1.46
CA GLN A 99 -10.19 -5.05 -0.21
C GLN A 99 -10.60 -6.53 -0.17
N ARG A 100 -9.81 -7.36 0.49
CA ARG A 100 -10.08 -8.78 0.74
C ARG A 100 -10.14 -9.03 2.24
N ASP A 101 -11.07 -9.86 2.67
CA ASP A 101 -11.20 -10.22 4.08
C ASP A 101 -9.98 -11.07 4.52
N GLY A 102 -9.45 -10.76 5.70
CA GLY A 102 -8.36 -11.51 6.32
C GLY A 102 -6.98 -11.40 5.67
N GLY A 103 -6.81 -10.54 4.67
CA GLY A 103 -5.52 -10.31 4.00
C GLY A 103 -4.54 -9.48 4.85
N LEU A 104 -3.25 -9.56 4.50
CA LEU A 104 -2.25 -8.63 5.00
C LEU A 104 -2.67 -7.19 4.69
N LEU A 105 -2.27 -6.24 5.52
CA LEU A 105 -2.60 -4.83 5.33
C LEU A 105 -1.34 -3.97 5.24
N PHE A 106 -1.29 -3.11 4.23
CA PHE A 106 -0.32 -2.02 4.13
C PHE A 106 -1.04 -0.68 4.24
N SER A 107 -0.74 0.06 5.30
CA SER A 107 -1.31 1.37 5.58
C SER A 107 -0.27 2.47 5.48
N LEU A 108 -0.63 3.55 4.80
CA LEU A 108 0.09 4.82 4.83
C LEU A 108 -0.60 5.76 5.82
N ILE A 109 0.18 6.41 6.67
CA ILE A 109 -0.28 7.53 7.51
C ILE A 109 0.40 8.78 7.00
N THR A 110 -0.39 9.75 6.58
CA THR A 110 0.09 10.94 5.89
C THR A 110 -0.19 12.21 6.68
N PRO A 111 0.57 13.29 6.46
CA PRO A 111 0.32 14.59 7.08
C PRO A 111 -1.04 15.22 6.73
N LEU A 112 -1.80 14.63 5.81
CA LEU A 112 -3.14 15.08 5.44
C LEU A 112 -4.22 14.52 6.37
N SER A 113 -3.89 13.52 7.18
CA SER A 113 -4.81 12.94 8.16
C SER A 113 -4.98 13.87 9.35
N ASP A 114 -6.23 14.09 9.77
CA ASP A 114 -6.54 14.83 11.01
C ASP A 114 -5.91 14.16 12.24
N ASP A 115 -5.70 12.85 12.18
CA ASP A 115 -5.13 12.05 13.27
C ASP A 115 -3.59 11.93 13.18
N TYR A 116 -2.93 12.59 12.24
CA TYR A 116 -1.49 12.42 12.00
C TYR A 116 -0.62 12.63 13.25
N ASP A 117 -0.91 13.66 14.03
CA ASP A 117 -0.18 13.96 15.26
C ASP A 117 -0.44 12.92 16.38
N ALA A 118 -1.59 12.25 16.33
CA ALA A 118 -1.92 11.16 17.25
C ALA A 118 -1.18 9.85 16.90
N TYR A 119 -0.73 9.70 15.65
CA TYR A 119 0.10 8.58 15.22
C TYR A 119 1.56 8.77 15.62
N ASP A 120 1.78 8.91 16.92
CA ASP A 120 3.12 8.85 17.48
C ASP A 120 3.73 7.44 17.34
N LYS A 121 5.00 7.32 17.71
CA LYS A 121 5.71 6.04 17.61
C LYS A 121 5.06 4.91 18.40
N ALA A 122 4.48 5.21 19.56
CA ALA A 122 3.85 4.19 20.42
C ALA A 122 2.56 3.68 19.78
N LYS A 123 1.73 4.56 19.24
CA LYS A 123 0.51 4.20 18.52
C LYS A 123 0.81 3.43 17.24
N CYS A 124 1.80 3.85 16.46
CA CYS A 124 2.23 3.12 15.26
C CYS A 124 2.70 1.69 15.58
N ILE A 125 3.46 1.51 16.68
CA ILE A 125 3.86 0.19 17.17
C ILE A 125 2.64 -0.64 17.53
N LEU A 126 1.71 -0.08 18.32
CA LEU A 126 0.49 -0.78 18.74
C LEU A 126 -0.37 -1.20 17.55
N ASP A 127 -0.66 -0.28 16.65
CA ASP A 127 -1.52 -0.55 15.48
C ASP A 127 -0.89 -1.55 14.52
N SER A 128 0.45 -1.63 14.46
CA SER A 128 1.15 -2.63 13.64
C SER A 128 1.08 -4.05 14.20
N THR A 129 0.55 -4.25 15.42
CA THR A 129 0.29 -5.59 16.02
C THR A 129 -1.08 -6.15 15.66
N ALA A 130 -1.89 -5.45 14.87
CA ALA A 130 -3.23 -5.90 14.51
C ALA A 130 -3.25 -7.30 13.90
N GLU A 131 -4.29 -8.05 14.18
CA GLU A 131 -4.49 -9.41 13.66
C GLU A 131 -4.44 -9.44 12.12
N GLY A 132 -3.89 -10.52 11.57
CA GLY A 132 -3.77 -10.71 10.12
C GLY A 132 -2.46 -10.22 9.52
N GLY A 133 -1.68 -9.41 10.24
CA GLY A 133 -0.41 -8.83 9.77
C GLY A 133 -0.59 -7.45 9.13
N HIS A 134 0.06 -6.46 9.73
CA HIS A 134 -0.09 -5.05 9.36
C HIS A 134 1.27 -4.36 9.23
N ILE A 135 1.50 -3.75 8.07
CA ILE A 135 2.57 -2.77 7.85
C ILE A 135 1.97 -1.38 7.96
N LEU A 136 2.56 -0.56 8.80
CA LEU A 136 2.22 0.84 8.92
C LEU A 136 3.44 1.67 8.50
N ALA A 137 3.26 2.51 7.48
CA ALA A 137 4.27 3.46 7.01
C ALA A 137 3.82 4.88 7.31
N ARG A 138 4.55 5.59 8.18
CA ARG A 138 4.29 6.98 8.52
C ARG A 138 5.17 7.88 7.67
N LEU A 139 4.55 8.66 6.79
CA LEU A 139 5.25 9.60 5.91
C LEU A 139 5.70 10.83 6.72
N GLY A 140 6.84 11.41 6.33
CA GLY A 140 7.28 12.71 6.82
C GLY A 140 6.34 13.84 6.38
N ASN A 141 6.51 15.03 6.97
CA ASN A 141 5.75 16.21 6.56
C ASN A 141 6.45 16.93 5.41
N ASP A 142 5.66 17.38 4.42
CA ASP A 142 6.08 18.28 3.36
C ASP A 142 5.05 19.41 3.21
N GLU A 143 5.50 20.66 3.33
CA GLU A 143 4.63 21.85 3.33
C GLU A 143 3.91 22.09 1.99
N SER A 144 4.44 21.57 0.89
CA SER A 144 3.88 21.76 -0.45
C SER A 144 2.86 20.68 -0.83
N LEU A 145 2.92 19.50 -0.21
CA LEU A 145 2.17 18.31 -0.59
C LEU A 145 0.65 18.56 -0.66
N GLY A 146 0.06 19.05 0.44
CA GLY A 146 -1.39 19.29 0.49
C GLY A 146 -1.86 20.31 -0.55
N ARG A 147 -1.08 21.40 -0.76
CA ARG A 147 -1.37 22.39 -1.77
C ARG A 147 -1.31 21.83 -3.18
N GLU A 148 -0.27 21.06 -3.52
CA GLU A 148 -0.10 20.47 -4.85
C GLU A 148 -1.19 19.43 -5.15
N LEU A 149 -1.55 18.59 -4.18
CA LEU A 149 -2.65 17.63 -4.32
C LEU A 149 -4.00 18.33 -4.53
N ARG A 150 -4.29 19.35 -3.73
CA ARG A 150 -5.53 20.13 -3.86
C ARG A 150 -5.61 20.81 -5.21
N THR A 151 -4.53 21.47 -5.64
CA THR A 151 -4.47 22.15 -6.94
C THR A 151 -4.64 21.14 -8.08
N TYR A 152 -4.05 19.95 -7.95
CA TYR A 152 -4.24 18.87 -8.93
C TYR A 152 -5.72 18.49 -9.05
N LEU A 153 -6.39 18.20 -7.93
CA LEU A 153 -7.79 17.79 -7.91
C LEU A 153 -8.73 18.89 -8.44
N GLN A 154 -8.51 20.12 -8.02
CA GLN A 154 -9.31 21.26 -8.49
C GLN A 154 -9.20 21.44 -10.00
N THR A 155 -7.97 21.38 -10.54
CA THR A 155 -7.73 21.50 -11.97
C THR A 155 -8.33 20.34 -12.76
N GLU A 156 -8.14 19.11 -12.29
CA GLU A 156 -8.68 17.91 -12.94
C GLU A 156 -10.21 17.96 -13.03
N LYS A 157 -10.87 18.24 -11.90
CA LYS A 157 -12.33 18.38 -11.85
C LYS A 157 -12.85 19.50 -12.74
N TYR A 158 -12.18 20.65 -12.73
CA TYR A 158 -12.58 21.79 -13.53
C TYR A 158 -12.47 21.49 -15.03
N VAL A 159 -11.33 20.96 -15.48
CA VAL A 159 -11.10 20.62 -16.89
C VAL A 159 -12.07 19.53 -17.35
N ALA A 160 -12.30 18.51 -16.51
CA ALA A 160 -13.28 17.45 -16.83
C ALA A 160 -14.72 18.00 -16.99
N HIS A 161 -15.11 18.93 -16.12
CA HIS A 161 -16.46 19.51 -16.13
C HIS A 161 -16.66 20.50 -17.29
N LYS A 162 -15.64 21.27 -17.63
CA LYS A 162 -15.70 22.30 -18.70
C LYS A 162 -15.40 21.78 -20.11
N ASN A 163 -15.14 20.50 -20.28
CA ASN A 163 -14.86 19.92 -21.61
C ASN A 163 -16.15 19.81 -22.45
N ASP A 164 -16.75 20.95 -22.76
CA ASP A 164 -17.94 21.11 -23.60
C ASP A 164 -17.54 21.62 -25.00
N GLY A 165 -18.13 21.00 -26.02
CA GLY A 165 -17.88 21.36 -27.43
C GLY A 165 -18.22 22.81 -27.81
N THR A 166 -18.99 23.53 -26.97
CA THR A 166 -19.48 24.89 -27.23
C THR A 166 -18.49 26.02 -26.89
N LEU A 167 -17.36 25.69 -26.26
CA LEU A 167 -16.36 26.67 -25.83
C LEU A 167 -15.65 27.35 -27.02
N ILE A 168 -15.32 28.63 -26.84
CA ILE A 168 -14.49 29.39 -27.79
C ILE A 168 -13.06 28.84 -27.80
N GLU A 169 -12.36 29.02 -28.92
CA GLU A 169 -11.06 28.38 -29.14
C GLU A 169 -9.97 28.88 -28.18
N SER A 170 -10.00 30.16 -27.75
CA SER A 170 -9.09 30.69 -26.71
C SER A 170 -9.24 29.93 -25.39
N THR A 171 -10.48 29.72 -24.93
CA THR A 171 -10.74 28.98 -23.69
C THR A 171 -10.32 27.50 -23.81
N LYS A 172 -10.57 26.85 -24.95
CA LYS A 172 -10.11 25.47 -25.19
C LYS A 172 -8.61 25.34 -25.14
N ARG A 173 -7.88 26.35 -25.64
CA ARG A 173 -6.43 26.39 -25.55
C ARG A 173 -5.97 26.48 -24.09
N ILE A 174 -6.52 27.40 -23.30
CA ILE A 174 -6.17 27.56 -21.88
C ILE A 174 -6.47 26.25 -21.12
N LEU A 175 -7.60 25.59 -21.38
CA LEU A 175 -7.93 24.31 -20.73
C LEU A 175 -6.94 23.20 -21.09
N ARG A 176 -6.46 23.15 -22.34
CA ARG A 176 -5.41 22.20 -22.76
C ARG A 176 -4.09 22.48 -22.02
N ASP A 177 -3.70 23.75 -21.90
CA ASP A 177 -2.50 24.16 -21.18
C ASP A 177 -2.63 23.81 -19.67
N CYS A 178 -3.78 24.07 -19.05
CA CYS A 178 -4.08 23.65 -17.67
C CYS A 178 -4.00 22.12 -17.49
N ALA A 179 -4.51 21.34 -18.44
CA ALA A 179 -4.45 19.89 -18.39
C ALA A 179 -3.00 19.36 -18.51
N GLU A 180 -2.19 19.98 -19.36
CA GLU A 180 -0.77 19.63 -19.51
C GLU A 180 0.02 19.98 -18.24
N ASP A 181 -0.17 21.19 -17.69
CA ASP A 181 0.43 21.60 -16.43
C ASP A 181 0.05 20.66 -15.28
N ASN A 182 -1.20 20.20 -15.28
CA ASN A 182 -1.69 19.27 -14.26
C ASN A 182 -1.07 17.86 -14.40
N ARG A 183 -0.80 17.41 -15.62
CA ARG A 183 -0.06 16.17 -15.87
C ARG A 183 1.36 16.26 -15.32
N GLN A 184 2.08 17.35 -15.63
CA GLN A 184 3.41 17.60 -15.07
C GLN A 184 3.39 17.70 -13.54
N ARG A 185 2.33 18.24 -12.95
CA ARG A 185 2.13 18.26 -11.49
C ARG A 185 2.01 16.84 -10.92
N ARG A 186 1.27 15.95 -11.58
CA ARG A 186 1.18 14.54 -11.20
C ARG A 186 2.55 13.85 -11.23
N ASP A 187 3.36 14.11 -12.26
CA ASP A 187 4.70 13.54 -12.36
C ASP A 187 5.59 14.01 -11.20
N ARG A 188 5.55 15.31 -10.87
CA ARG A 188 6.28 15.84 -9.69
C ARG A 188 5.78 15.25 -8.37
N LEU A 189 4.47 15.11 -8.20
CA LEU A 189 3.87 14.45 -7.03
C LEU A 189 4.33 12.99 -6.92
N THR A 190 4.43 12.29 -8.04
CA THR A 190 4.91 10.90 -8.06
C THR A 190 6.35 10.79 -7.58
N VAL A 191 7.23 11.70 -8.04
CA VAL A 191 8.63 11.75 -7.57
C VAL A 191 8.71 12.09 -6.09
N LEU A 192 8.03 13.14 -5.65
CA LEU A 192 8.00 13.57 -4.24
C LEU A 192 7.49 12.45 -3.32
N LEU A 193 6.37 11.83 -3.68
CA LEU A 193 5.80 10.73 -2.89
C LEU A 193 6.70 9.49 -2.91
N GLY A 194 7.42 9.23 -3.98
CA GLY A 194 8.44 8.19 -4.03
C GLY A 194 9.55 8.43 -3.01
N GLU A 195 10.07 9.64 -2.94
CA GLU A 195 11.08 10.04 -1.94
C GLU A 195 10.53 9.96 -0.51
N MET A 196 9.30 10.43 -0.29
CA MET A 196 8.64 10.35 1.02
C MET A 196 8.41 8.91 1.48
N VAL A 197 8.01 8.01 0.59
CA VAL A 197 7.82 6.57 0.90
C VAL A 197 9.16 5.91 1.21
N ALA A 198 10.21 6.23 0.45
CA ALA A 198 11.56 5.70 0.70
C ALA A 198 12.14 6.17 2.05
N ALA A 199 11.77 7.38 2.49
CA ALA A 199 12.20 7.97 3.76
C ALA A 199 11.21 7.73 4.93
N ALA A 200 10.10 7.01 4.73
CA ALA A 200 9.07 6.80 5.73
C ALA A 200 9.55 5.99 6.93
N GLU A 201 8.89 6.19 8.07
CA GLU A 201 9.05 5.34 9.24
C GLU A 201 8.13 4.12 9.13
N PHE A 202 8.72 2.93 9.10
CA PHE A 202 7.97 1.67 9.00
C PHE A 202 7.83 0.97 10.34
N PHE A 203 6.61 0.50 10.62
CA PHE A 203 6.27 -0.30 11.80
C PHE A 203 5.59 -1.59 11.35
N VAL A 204 6.13 -2.71 11.81
CA VAL A 204 5.69 -4.04 11.39
C VAL A 204 5.75 -4.99 12.57
N ALA A 205 4.65 -5.74 12.81
CA ALA A 205 4.58 -6.74 13.88
C ALA A 205 5.02 -6.18 15.26
N GLY A 206 4.58 -4.98 15.60
CA GLY A 206 4.86 -4.34 16.89
C GLY A 206 6.26 -3.75 17.04
N GLN A 207 7.00 -3.57 15.96
CA GLN A 207 8.37 -3.04 16.02
C GLN A 207 8.64 -2.02 14.90
N PRO A 208 9.47 -0.98 15.20
CA PRO A 208 9.98 -0.12 14.16
C PRO A 208 10.99 -0.89 13.30
N LEU A 209 10.79 -0.88 11.99
CA LEU A 209 11.63 -1.58 11.03
C LEU A 209 12.65 -0.60 10.43
N LYS A 210 13.94 -0.95 10.52
CA LYS A 210 15.00 -0.21 9.85
C LYS A 210 15.24 -0.81 8.47
N ILE A 211 14.73 -0.15 7.44
CA ILE A 211 14.90 -0.54 6.04
C ILE A 211 16.17 0.12 5.50
N LYS A 212 16.93 -0.63 4.70
CA LYS A 212 18.16 -0.13 4.07
C LYS A 212 17.97 0.21 2.59
N ALA A 213 16.88 -0.26 2.01
CA ALA A 213 16.55 0.01 0.62
C ALA A 213 16.30 1.50 0.40
N VAL A 214 16.60 1.97 -0.81
CA VAL A 214 16.47 3.38 -1.21
C VAL A 214 15.30 3.56 -2.18
N SER A 215 14.96 2.53 -2.98
CA SER A 215 13.80 2.63 -3.87
C SER A 215 12.51 2.22 -3.16
N PRO A 216 11.39 2.90 -3.44
CA PRO A 216 10.10 2.60 -2.81
C PRO A 216 9.66 1.14 -2.95
N GLU A 217 9.89 0.53 -4.11
CA GLU A 217 9.52 -0.86 -4.37
C GLU A 217 10.34 -1.83 -3.51
N MET A 218 11.64 -1.57 -3.35
CA MET A 218 12.49 -2.39 -2.49
C MET A 218 12.18 -2.20 -1.01
N VAL A 219 11.80 -0.98 -0.61
CA VAL A 219 11.32 -0.69 0.74
C VAL A 219 10.06 -1.50 1.06
N LEU A 220 9.08 -1.50 0.16
CA LEU A 220 7.90 -2.34 0.28
C LEU A 220 8.27 -3.82 0.36
N TRP A 221 9.18 -4.27 -0.52
CA TRP A 221 9.61 -5.66 -0.55
C TRP A 221 10.24 -6.09 0.77
N GLU A 222 11.16 -5.32 1.35
CA GLU A 222 11.78 -5.62 2.65
C GLU A 222 10.75 -5.64 3.78
N ALA A 223 9.81 -4.67 3.80
CA ALA A 223 8.76 -4.62 4.79
C ALA A 223 7.83 -5.85 4.72
N MET A 224 7.44 -6.26 3.51
CA MET A 224 6.60 -7.44 3.28
C MET A 224 7.32 -8.74 3.63
N GLU A 225 8.61 -8.90 3.29
CA GLU A 225 9.43 -10.05 3.70
C GLU A 225 9.43 -10.19 5.24
N TYR A 226 9.66 -9.07 5.93
CA TYR A 226 9.65 -9.05 7.39
C TYR A 226 8.27 -9.39 7.95
N LEU A 227 7.20 -8.80 7.38
CA LEU A 227 5.83 -9.07 7.81
C LEU A 227 5.48 -10.56 7.66
N VAL A 228 5.66 -11.12 6.46
CA VAL A 228 5.33 -12.53 6.19
C VAL A 228 6.10 -13.46 7.12
N LYS A 229 7.40 -13.22 7.30
CA LYS A 229 8.24 -14.01 8.20
C LYS A 229 7.73 -14.02 9.65
N ASN A 230 7.23 -12.89 10.13
CA ASN A 230 6.80 -12.76 11.54
C ASN A 230 5.32 -13.10 11.75
N SER A 231 4.47 -12.92 10.75
CA SER A 231 3.05 -13.29 10.83
C SER A 231 2.82 -14.78 10.63
N PHE A 232 3.62 -15.42 9.76
CA PHE A 232 3.45 -16.83 9.40
C PHE A 232 4.60 -17.70 9.93
N THR A 233 4.78 -17.70 11.24
CA THR A 233 5.90 -18.38 11.92
C THR A 233 5.90 -19.89 11.73
N LYS A 234 4.74 -20.50 11.53
CA LYS A 234 4.57 -21.93 11.30
C LYS A 234 4.54 -22.34 9.82
N MET A 235 4.67 -21.36 8.91
CA MET A 235 4.74 -21.67 7.48
C MET A 235 5.94 -22.54 7.11
N SER A 236 7.06 -22.40 7.84
CA SER A 236 8.27 -23.22 7.66
C SER A 236 8.08 -24.70 8.03
N PHE A 237 7.00 -25.07 8.70
CA PHE A 237 6.68 -26.47 8.99
C PHE A 237 6.38 -27.26 7.71
N LEU A 238 5.89 -26.57 6.65
CA LEU A 238 5.77 -27.14 5.30
C LEU A 238 7.07 -26.98 4.52
N LYS A 239 7.95 -27.94 4.62
CA LYS A 239 9.27 -27.93 3.94
C LYS A 239 9.16 -28.33 2.47
N LYS A 240 8.19 -29.16 2.11
CA LYS A 240 7.93 -29.60 0.74
C LYS A 240 6.42 -29.51 0.45
N LEU A 241 6.13 -28.91 -0.70
CA LEU A 241 4.78 -28.90 -1.28
C LEU A 241 4.79 -29.76 -2.53
N THR A 242 3.84 -30.71 -2.65
CA THR A 242 3.66 -31.48 -3.88
C THR A 242 3.04 -30.54 -4.93
N PRO A 243 3.62 -30.42 -6.14
CA PRO A 243 3.04 -29.63 -7.20
C PRO A 243 1.60 -30.05 -7.51
N GLU A 244 0.72 -29.11 -7.80
CA GLU A 244 -0.71 -29.34 -8.02
C GLU A 244 -0.99 -30.41 -9.10
N ALA A 245 -0.18 -30.42 -10.16
CA ALA A 245 -0.27 -31.40 -11.25
C ALA A 245 0.02 -32.85 -10.82
N ASP A 246 0.76 -33.06 -9.74
CA ASP A 246 1.17 -34.39 -9.28
C ASP A 246 0.34 -34.94 -8.12
N ARG A 247 -0.52 -34.13 -7.50
CA ARG A 247 -1.36 -34.51 -6.33
C ARG A 247 -2.33 -35.64 -6.64
N LEU A 248 -3.03 -35.57 -7.78
CA LEU A 248 -3.94 -36.62 -8.20
C LEU A 248 -3.22 -37.94 -8.41
N LYS A 249 -2.01 -37.92 -8.95
CA LYS A 249 -1.15 -39.09 -9.12
C LYS A 249 -0.72 -39.65 -7.75
N GLU A 250 -0.37 -38.78 -6.82
CA GLU A 250 0.02 -39.19 -5.46
C GLU A 250 -1.16 -39.83 -4.72
N ILE A 251 -2.34 -39.21 -4.73
CA ILE A 251 -3.57 -39.78 -4.17
C ILE A 251 -3.89 -41.12 -4.83
N GLN A 252 -3.84 -41.22 -6.17
CA GLN A 252 -4.08 -42.47 -6.88
C GLN A 252 -3.05 -43.57 -6.52
N SER A 253 -1.78 -43.20 -6.31
CA SER A 253 -0.73 -44.16 -5.93
C SER A 253 -0.96 -44.69 -4.51
N ILE A 254 -1.38 -43.84 -3.58
CA ILE A 254 -1.71 -44.20 -2.20
C ILE A 254 -2.95 -45.11 -2.16
N LEU A 255 -3.99 -44.75 -2.92
CA LEU A 255 -5.22 -45.57 -3.00
C LEU A 255 -5.02 -46.96 -3.64
N ARG A 256 -4.07 -47.07 -4.58
CA ARG A 256 -3.73 -48.32 -5.26
C ARG A 256 -2.74 -49.18 -4.51
N SER A 257 -2.03 -48.64 -3.52
CA SER A 257 -1.06 -49.39 -2.74
C SER A 257 -1.73 -50.24 -1.67
N ASN A 258 -1.23 -51.47 -1.47
CA ASN A 258 -1.61 -52.29 -0.34
C ASN A 258 -1.14 -51.63 0.97
N ASP A 259 -1.75 -51.96 2.12
CA ASP A 259 -1.44 -51.33 3.41
C ASP A 259 0.05 -51.40 3.78
N ILE A 260 0.72 -52.52 3.47
CA ILE A 260 2.19 -52.65 3.66
C ILE A 260 2.99 -51.71 2.75
N ALA A 261 2.55 -51.50 1.52
CA ALA A 261 3.18 -50.58 0.61
C ALA A 261 2.88 -49.11 0.98
N LYS A 262 1.73 -48.83 1.60
CA LYS A 262 1.42 -47.51 2.17
C LYS A 262 2.37 -47.16 3.32
N GLU A 263 2.61 -48.11 4.24
CA GLU A 263 3.59 -47.94 5.32
C GLU A 263 5.01 -47.75 4.75
N GLN A 264 5.43 -48.57 3.79
CA GLN A 264 6.75 -48.42 3.15
C GLN A 264 6.92 -47.12 2.36
N LEU A 265 5.88 -46.63 1.66
CA LEU A 265 5.91 -45.35 0.96
C LEU A 265 5.98 -44.18 1.93
N LEU A 266 5.29 -44.27 3.06
CA LEU A 266 5.35 -43.28 4.13
C LEU A 266 6.74 -43.28 4.82
N PHE A 267 7.31 -44.50 5.05
CA PHE A 267 8.62 -44.66 5.69
C PHE A 267 9.81 -44.42 4.74
N GLN A 268 9.73 -44.73 3.44
CA GLN A 268 10.82 -44.49 2.48
C GLN A 268 10.97 -43.04 2.07
N LYS A 269 9.91 -42.20 2.17
CA LYS A 269 10.01 -40.76 1.89
C LYS A 269 10.51 -39.94 3.07
N GLY A 270 10.70 -40.55 4.26
CA GLY A 270 10.93 -39.78 5.50
C GLY A 270 9.73 -38.87 5.75
N GLU A 271 9.39 -38.56 6.97
CA GLU A 271 8.34 -37.59 7.28
C GLU A 271 8.61 -36.29 6.54
N VAL A 272 7.86 -36.03 5.46
CA VAL A 272 8.13 -34.92 4.55
C VAL A 272 7.93 -33.59 5.25
N ASN A 273 6.96 -33.54 6.22
CA ASN A 273 6.64 -32.37 7.01
C ASN A 273 6.26 -32.76 8.45
N PRO A 274 7.21 -33.28 9.27
CA PRO A 274 6.89 -33.84 10.60
C PRO A 274 6.29 -32.79 11.54
N GLU A 275 6.80 -31.58 11.53
CA GLU A 275 6.32 -30.47 12.37
C GLU A 275 4.90 -30.05 12.02
N ALA A 276 4.54 -30.05 10.71
CA ALA A 276 3.20 -29.77 10.25
C ALA A 276 2.20 -30.87 10.66
N LEU A 277 2.60 -32.14 10.55
CA LEU A 277 1.77 -33.29 10.97
C LEU A 277 1.56 -33.29 12.48
N GLU A 278 2.58 -32.96 13.28
CA GLU A 278 2.47 -32.87 14.73
C GLU A 278 1.52 -31.74 15.15
N ASP A 279 1.64 -30.55 14.54
CA ASP A 279 0.76 -29.42 14.81
C ASP A 279 -0.72 -29.76 14.47
N LEU A 280 -0.95 -30.41 13.32
CA LEU A 280 -2.27 -30.81 12.89
C LEU A 280 -2.87 -31.87 13.84
N ARG A 281 -2.12 -32.92 14.20
CA ARG A 281 -2.54 -33.94 15.17
C ARG A 281 -2.91 -33.32 16.50
N GLY A 282 -2.04 -32.44 17.02
CA GLY A 282 -2.30 -31.74 18.28
C GLY A 282 -3.58 -30.90 18.24
N TYR A 283 -3.88 -30.26 17.11
CA TYR A 283 -5.12 -29.50 16.94
C TYR A 283 -6.36 -30.43 16.88
N VAL A 284 -6.31 -31.50 16.12
CA VAL A 284 -7.41 -32.45 15.99
C VAL A 284 -7.67 -33.14 17.33
N ASP A 285 -6.63 -33.58 18.04
CA ASP A 285 -6.75 -34.20 19.35
C ASP A 285 -7.35 -33.26 20.41
N LEU A 286 -6.98 -32.00 20.37
CA LEU A 286 -7.51 -30.99 21.27
C LEU A 286 -8.99 -30.69 20.97
N SER A 287 -9.31 -30.54 19.68
CA SER A 287 -10.66 -30.21 19.22
C SER A 287 -11.64 -31.38 19.40
N SER A 288 -11.16 -32.61 19.27
CA SER A 288 -11.97 -33.82 19.47
C SER A 288 -12.35 -34.10 20.92
N ARG A 289 -11.71 -33.46 21.90
CA ARG A 289 -12.04 -33.53 23.33
C ARG A 289 -13.28 -32.73 23.71
N HIS A 290 -13.75 -31.84 22.84
CA HIS A 290 -14.95 -31.04 23.04
C HIS A 290 -16.12 -31.62 22.23
N PRO A 291 -17.33 -31.77 22.80
CA PRO A 291 -18.51 -32.17 22.02
C PRO A 291 -18.96 -31.08 21.04
N PRO A 292 -19.29 -31.43 19.78
CA PRO A 292 -19.21 -32.73 19.15
C PRO A 292 -17.77 -33.15 18.81
N PRO A 293 -17.40 -34.44 18.91
CA PRO A 293 -16.02 -34.89 18.73
C PRO A 293 -15.56 -34.93 17.25
N LEU A 294 -16.28 -34.25 16.37
CA LEU A 294 -15.94 -34.12 14.95
C LEU A 294 -15.37 -32.76 14.68
N VAL A 295 -14.18 -32.70 14.07
CA VAL A 295 -13.58 -31.49 13.56
C VAL A 295 -13.91 -31.35 12.08
N PRO A 296 -14.80 -30.44 11.67
CA PRO A 296 -15.11 -30.22 10.27
C PRO A 296 -13.87 -29.85 9.47
N HIS A 297 -13.70 -30.40 8.26
CA HIS A 297 -12.60 -30.07 7.36
C HIS A 297 -12.47 -28.57 7.12
N ALA A 298 -13.60 -27.86 6.96
CA ALA A 298 -13.62 -26.41 6.81
C ALA A 298 -12.98 -25.61 7.97
N LEU A 299 -13.03 -26.14 9.23
CA LEU A 299 -12.33 -25.51 10.35
C LEU A 299 -10.82 -25.70 10.26
N ILE A 300 -10.38 -26.84 9.74
CA ILE A 300 -8.97 -27.13 9.50
C ILE A 300 -8.46 -26.19 8.40
N GLU A 301 -9.15 -26.14 7.25
CA GLU A 301 -8.80 -25.23 6.15
C GLU A 301 -8.71 -23.77 6.61
N THR A 302 -9.74 -23.28 7.30
CA THR A 302 -9.75 -21.89 7.80
C THR A 302 -8.59 -21.61 8.76
N ARG A 303 -8.28 -22.54 9.67
CA ARG A 303 -7.19 -22.36 10.63
C ARG A 303 -5.83 -22.30 9.98
N TYR A 304 -5.57 -23.19 9.02
CA TYR A 304 -4.24 -23.35 8.44
C TYR A 304 -3.97 -22.45 7.24
N SER A 305 -5.00 -21.80 6.67
CA SER A 305 -4.85 -20.79 5.62
C SER A 305 -4.49 -19.38 6.14
N ILE A 306 -4.69 -19.13 7.43
CA ILE A 306 -4.43 -17.82 8.08
C ILE A 306 -3.17 -17.86 8.96
N PRO A 307 -2.66 -16.72 9.48
CA PRO A 307 -1.59 -16.72 10.48
C PRO A 307 -1.92 -17.63 11.67
N PRO A 308 -0.93 -18.36 12.22
CA PRO A 308 0.50 -18.32 11.88
C PRO A 308 0.96 -19.29 10.80
N HIS A 309 0.08 -19.95 10.06
CA HIS A 309 0.42 -21.07 9.17
C HIS A 309 0.58 -20.67 7.71
N ALA A 310 -0.46 -20.07 7.08
CA ALA A 310 -0.54 -19.78 5.63
C ALA A 310 -0.25 -21.03 4.76
N TRP A 311 -0.80 -22.17 5.14
CA TRP A 311 -0.65 -23.38 4.33
C TRP A 311 -1.62 -23.33 3.16
N PRO A 312 -1.20 -23.66 1.94
CA PRO A 312 -2.12 -23.78 0.80
C PRO A 312 -3.18 -24.82 1.07
N ASP A 313 -4.42 -24.58 0.64
CA ASP A 313 -5.56 -25.51 0.79
C ASP A 313 -5.21 -26.95 0.40
N ALA A 314 -4.40 -27.06 -0.61
CA ALA A 314 -3.93 -28.33 -1.12
C ALA A 314 -2.84 -29.03 -0.29
N ALA A 315 -2.27 -28.36 0.71
CA ALA A 315 -1.34 -28.96 1.66
C ALA A 315 -2.03 -29.38 2.96
N ILE A 316 -3.31 -29.00 3.11
CA ILE A 316 -4.15 -29.36 4.24
C ILE A 316 -4.83 -30.69 3.89
N PRO A 317 -4.58 -31.76 4.63
CA PRO A 317 -5.05 -33.11 4.33
C PRO A 317 -6.56 -33.28 4.46
#